data_d88fb2ece9824f89b0655f4af71e0176
#
_entry.id   d88fb2ece9824f89b0655f4af71e0176
#
_cell.length_a   1.000
_cell.length_b   1.000
_cell.length_c   1.000
_cell.angle_alpha   90.00
_cell.angle_beta   90.00
_cell.angle_gamma   90.00
#
_symmetry.space_group_name_H-M   'P 1'
#
loop_
_entity.id
_entity.type
_entity.pdbx_description
1 polymer ?
#
loop_
_entity_poly.entity_id
_entity_poly.type
_entity_poly.pdbx_seq_one_letter_code
_entity_poly.pdbx_strand_id
1 'polypeptide(L)'
;MDTEIIKAYYNARGLQWADQKSALLFFLSEVGELAEAYAEVEGSGLSSEERELLARFATLGSEADEIVSRKPGWIRNNDRLRKQNIAHEAADCNMMLSVFMESYANISPDDVLREKMALKLGCKAEELDTFLGIS
;
A
#
# COMPACT_ATOMS: atom_id res chain seq x y z
N MET A 1 8.58 4.98 -3.87
CA MET A 1 7.73 6.16 -4.06
C MET A 1 8.24 7.30 -3.18
N ASP A 2 8.21 8.50 -3.69
CA ASP A 2 8.70 9.69 -2.99
C ASP A 2 7.77 10.10 -1.86
N THR A 3 8.24 9.98 -0.61
CA THR A 3 7.43 10.33 0.57
C THR A 3 7.17 11.83 0.69
N GLU A 4 8.02 12.67 0.11
CA GLU A 4 7.79 14.12 0.13
C GLU A 4 6.54 14.52 -0.67
N ILE A 5 6.30 13.87 -1.79
CA ILE A 5 5.08 14.06 -2.57
C ILE A 5 3.84 13.64 -1.76
N ILE A 6 3.93 12.51 -1.07
CA ILE A 6 2.83 12.01 -0.25
C ILE A 6 2.52 12.97 0.89
N LYS A 7 3.55 13.48 1.56
CA LYS A 7 3.38 14.48 2.63
C LYS A 7 2.73 15.76 2.11
N ALA A 8 3.16 16.24 0.96
CA ALA A 8 2.58 17.43 0.33
C ALA A 8 1.12 17.18 -0.05
N TYR A 9 0.79 16.00 -0.55
CA TYR A 9 -0.57 15.60 -0.87
C TYR A 9 -1.46 15.57 0.37
N TYR A 10 -0.98 14.98 1.47
CA TYR A 10 -1.71 14.95 2.75
C TYR A 10 -1.98 16.37 3.25
N ASN A 11 -0.97 17.25 3.20
CA ASN A 11 -1.15 18.65 3.58
C ASN A 11 -2.18 19.37 2.71
N ALA A 12 -2.10 19.18 1.40
CA ALA A 12 -3.03 19.81 0.46
C ALA A 12 -4.48 19.41 0.71
N ARG A 13 -4.70 18.18 1.19
CA ARG A 13 -6.03 17.68 1.52
C ARG A 13 -6.45 17.90 2.96
N GLY A 14 -5.59 18.50 3.78
CA GLY A 14 -5.88 18.66 5.21
C GLY A 14 -5.93 17.34 5.97
N LEU A 15 -5.25 16.32 5.49
CA LEU A 15 -5.22 15.00 6.12
C LEU A 15 -4.11 14.93 7.16
N GLN A 16 -4.39 14.25 8.27
CA GLN A 16 -3.39 13.99 9.29
C GLN A 16 -2.48 12.84 8.87
N TRP A 17 -1.17 12.98 9.12
CA TRP A 17 -0.22 11.90 8.88
C TRP A 17 -0.50 10.75 9.84
N ALA A 18 -0.56 9.54 9.32
CA ALA A 18 -0.89 8.36 10.12
C ALA A 18 0.27 7.94 11.02
N ASP A 19 -0.04 7.51 12.25
CA ASP A 19 0.93 6.80 13.07
C ASP A 19 1.19 5.40 12.47
N GLN A 20 2.23 4.70 12.97
CA GLN A 20 2.62 3.41 12.38
C GLN A 20 1.49 2.38 12.40
N LYS A 21 0.72 2.28 13.48
CA LYS A 21 -0.36 1.30 13.59
C LYS A 21 -1.49 1.60 12.61
N SER A 22 -1.88 2.86 12.53
CA SER A 22 -2.93 3.31 11.63
C SER A 22 -2.51 3.14 10.17
N ALA A 23 -1.26 3.45 9.84
CA ALA A 23 -0.74 3.28 8.50
C ALA A 23 -0.76 1.81 8.08
N LEU A 24 -0.40 0.88 8.97
CA LEU A 24 -0.45 -0.55 8.68
C LEU A 24 -1.88 -1.02 8.45
N LEU A 25 -2.82 -0.60 9.29
CA LEU A 25 -4.23 -0.96 9.14
C LEU A 25 -4.82 -0.38 7.85
N PHE A 26 -4.45 0.83 7.48
CA PHE A 26 -4.83 1.40 6.18
C PHE A 26 -4.26 0.62 5.02
N PHE A 27 -3.00 0.21 5.13
CA PHE A 27 -2.39 -0.62 4.10
C PHE A 27 -3.19 -1.93 3.92
N LEU A 28 -3.55 -2.59 5.01
CA LEU A 28 -4.36 -3.80 4.95
C LEU A 28 -5.73 -3.55 4.33
N SER A 29 -6.35 -2.41 4.64
CA SER A 29 -7.61 -2.00 4.04
C SER A 29 -7.47 -1.85 2.52
N GLU A 30 -6.41 -1.18 2.07
CA GLU A 30 -6.15 -0.98 0.63
C GLU A 30 -5.85 -2.31 -0.08
N VAL A 31 -5.13 -3.22 0.58
CA VAL A 31 -4.89 -4.57 0.03
C VAL A 31 -6.22 -5.30 -0.15
N GLY A 32 -7.13 -5.18 0.80
CA GLY A 32 -8.47 -5.76 0.70
C GLY A 32 -9.25 -5.21 -0.48
N GLU A 33 -9.21 -3.89 -0.70
CA GLU A 33 -9.86 -3.25 -1.83
C GLU A 33 -9.25 -3.70 -3.16
N LEU A 34 -7.94 -3.87 -3.22
CA LEU A 34 -7.26 -4.39 -4.41
C LEU A 34 -7.71 -5.82 -4.69
N ALA A 35 -7.77 -6.67 -3.67
CA ALA A 35 -8.22 -8.06 -3.81
C ALA A 35 -9.66 -8.13 -4.33
N GLU A 36 -10.55 -7.29 -3.80
CA GLU A 36 -11.94 -7.20 -4.24
C GLU A 36 -12.04 -6.73 -5.70
N ALA A 37 -11.32 -5.68 -6.05
CA ALA A 37 -11.31 -5.14 -7.41
C ALA A 37 -10.80 -6.17 -8.42
N TYR A 38 -9.73 -6.88 -8.08
CA TYR A 38 -9.17 -7.91 -8.95
C TYR A 38 -10.16 -9.06 -9.16
N ALA A 39 -10.80 -9.52 -8.08
CA ALA A 39 -11.78 -10.60 -8.16
C ALA A 39 -13.00 -10.22 -9.02
N GLU A 40 -13.44 -8.96 -8.97
CA GLU A 40 -14.55 -8.48 -9.79
C GLU A 40 -14.20 -8.47 -11.27
N VAL A 41 -12.99 -8.01 -11.61
CA VAL A 41 -12.58 -7.86 -13.01
C VAL A 41 -12.16 -9.18 -13.62
N GLU A 42 -11.38 -9.98 -12.89
CA GLU A 42 -10.73 -11.20 -13.39
C GLU A 42 -11.34 -12.49 -12.84
N GLY A 43 -12.49 -12.40 -12.17
CA GLY A 43 -13.10 -13.51 -11.45
C GLY A 43 -13.35 -14.76 -12.30
N SER A 44 -13.68 -14.59 -13.60
CA SER A 44 -13.94 -15.74 -14.48
C SER A 44 -12.71 -16.61 -14.75
N GLY A 45 -11.51 -16.02 -14.61
CA GLY A 45 -10.24 -16.73 -14.79
C GLY A 45 -9.69 -17.37 -13.51
N LEU A 46 -10.40 -17.22 -12.38
CA LEU A 46 -9.93 -17.69 -11.08
C LEU A 46 -10.56 -19.02 -10.68
N SER A 47 -9.78 -19.87 -10.01
CA SER A 47 -10.31 -21.07 -9.38
C SER A 47 -11.17 -20.72 -8.16
N SER A 48 -11.91 -21.69 -7.64
CA SER A 48 -12.69 -21.51 -6.42
C SER A 48 -11.81 -21.15 -5.22
N GLU A 49 -10.63 -21.79 -5.12
CA GLU A 49 -9.68 -21.51 -4.05
C GLU A 49 -9.13 -20.10 -4.13
N GLU A 50 -8.77 -19.66 -5.34
CA GLU A 50 -8.26 -18.31 -5.57
C GLU A 50 -9.29 -17.25 -5.21
N ARG A 51 -10.56 -17.44 -5.64
CA ARG A 51 -11.65 -16.53 -5.30
C ARG A 51 -11.90 -16.46 -3.80
N GLU A 52 -11.88 -17.62 -3.13
CA GLU A 52 -12.08 -17.67 -1.69
C GLU A 52 -10.97 -16.94 -0.95
N LEU A 53 -9.72 -17.11 -1.39
CA LEU A 53 -8.59 -16.40 -0.79
C LEU A 53 -8.72 -14.89 -0.93
N LEU A 54 -9.04 -14.41 -2.13
CA LEU A 54 -9.24 -12.98 -2.37
C LEU A 54 -10.42 -12.44 -1.56
N ALA A 55 -11.50 -13.20 -1.43
CA ALA A 55 -12.65 -12.80 -0.61
C ALA A 55 -12.28 -12.67 0.86
N ARG A 56 -11.42 -13.53 1.38
CA ARG A 56 -10.94 -13.43 2.77
C ARG A 56 -10.10 -12.16 2.98
N PHE A 57 -9.23 -11.83 2.03
CA PHE A 57 -8.46 -10.58 2.11
C PHE A 57 -9.37 -9.35 2.05
N ALA A 58 -10.40 -9.38 1.20
CA ALA A 58 -11.36 -8.29 1.13
C ALA A 58 -12.10 -8.09 2.45
N THR A 59 -12.49 -9.19 3.11
CA THR A 59 -13.16 -9.16 4.42
C THR A 59 -12.24 -8.60 5.49
N LEU A 60 -10.98 -9.08 5.55
CA LEU A 60 -10.01 -8.59 6.52
C LEU A 60 -9.69 -7.12 6.29
N GLY A 61 -9.60 -6.69 5.03
CA GLY A 61 -9.41 -5.29 4.70
C GLY A 61 -10.56 -4.40 5.18
N SER A 62 -11.80 -4.86 5.04
CA SER A 62 -12.97 -4.14 5.55
C SER A 62 -12.95 -4.03 7.07
N GLU A 63 -12.51 -5.06 7.77
CA GLU A 63 -12.36 -5.03 9.23
C GLU A 63 -11.29 -4.03 9.65
N ALA A 64 -10.16 -4.00 8.95
CA ALA A 64 -9.10 -3.05 9.21
C ALA A 64 -9.57 -1.60 8.99
N ASP A 65 -10.29 -1.36 7.90
CA ASP A 65 -10.86 -0.04 7.59
C ASP A 65 -11.81 0.42 8.70
N GLU A 66 -12.65 -0.48 9.18
CA GLU A 66 -13.58 -0.16 10.25
C GLU A 66 -12.87 0.27 11.52
N ILE A 67 -11.83 -0.45 11.92
CA ILE A 67 -11.03 -0.11 13.10
C ILE A 67 -10.40 1.27 12.97
N VAL A 68 -9.77 1.53 11.85
CA VAL A 68 -9.06 2.80 11.61
C VAL A 68 -10.04 3.96 11.53
N SER A 69 -11.20 3.77 10.91
CA SER A 69 -12.21 4.81 10.73
C SER A 69 -12.82 5.31 12.04
N ARG A 70 -12.69 4.55 13.12
CA ARG A 70 -13.17 4.96 14.47
C ARG A 70 -12.22 5.92 15.17
N LYS A 71 -10.99 6.09 14.68
CA LYS A 71 -10.02 6.99 15.32
C LYS A 71 -10.43 8.43 15.09
N PRO A 72 -10.30 9.31 16.14
CA PRO A 72 -10.60 10.72 15.99
C PRO A 72 -9.68 11.36 14.94
N GLY A 73 -10.24 12.24 14.13
CA GLY A 73 -9.46 12.97 13.11
C GLY A 73 -9.35 12.25 11.77
N TRP A 74 -9.89 11.05 11.63
CA TRP A 74 -9.91 10.36 10.35
C TRP A 74 -11.13 10.72 9.55
N ILE A 75 -10.88 11.32 8.40
CA ILE A 75 -11.92 11.57 7.42
C ILE A 75 -11.93 10.38 6.47
N ARG A 76 -13.03 9.65 6.47
CA ARG A 76 -13.24 8.60 5.47
C ARG A 76 -13.23 9.24 4.08
N ASN A 77 -12.30 8.78 3.27
CA ASN A 77 -12.29 9.16 1.87
C ASN A 77 -13.37 8.33 1.16
N ASN A 78 -14.56 8.90 0.99
CA ASN A 78 -15.66 8.24 0.30
C ASN A 78 -15.50 8.28 -1.23
N ASP A 79 -14.27 8.22 -1.73
CA ASP A 79 -13.99 8.21 -3.17
C ASP A 79 -14.39 6.90 -3.86
N ARG A 80 -15.19 6.07 -3.19
CA ARG A 80 -15.81 4.87 -3.78
C ARG A 80 -16.79 5.16 -4.93
N LEU A 81 -16.95 6.42 -5.32
CA LEU A 81 -17.83 6.82 -6.42
C LEU A 81 -17.28 6.50 -7.80
N ARG A 82 -16.03 6.08 -7.91
CA ARG A 82 -15.44 5.68 -9.18
C ARG A 82 -15.32 4.17 -9.24
N LYS A 83 -15.62 3.62 -10.41
CA LYS A 83 -15.41 2.20 -10.69
C LYS A 83 -13.99 1.82 -10.23
N GLN A 84 -13.90 0.77 -9.45
CA GLN A 84 -12.64 0.23 -9.00
C GLN A 84 -11.74 -0.03 -10.19
N ASN A 85 -10.58 0.61 -10.17
CA ASN A 85 -9.54 0.42 -11.16
C ASN A 85 -8.38 -0.27 -10.47
N ILE A 86 -8.01 -1.45 -10.95
CA ILE A 86 -6.97 -2.27 -10.33
C ILE A 86 -5.67 -1.47 -10.17
N ALA A 87 -5.30 -0.68 -11.18
CA ALA A 87 -4.09 0.14 -11.11
C ALA A 87 -4.15 1.21 -10.02
N HIS A 88 -5.30 1.86 -9.86
CA HIS A 88 -5.50 2.86 -8.82
C HIS A 88 -5.51 2.23 -7.42
N GLU A 89 -6.12 1.06 -7.28
CA GLU A 89 -6.11 0.33 -6.00
C GLU A 89 -4.70 -0.12 -5.63
N ALA A 90 -3.92 -0.56 -6.60
CA ALA A 90 -2.51 -0.90 -6.39
C ALA A 90 -1.69 0.34 -5.99
N ALA A 91 -1.96 1.50 -6.60
CA ALA A 91 -1.31 2.75 -6.24
C ALA A 91 -1.65 3.17 -4.81
N ASP A 92 -2.89 2.99 -4.37
CA ASP A 92 -3.29 3.27 -3.00
C ASP A 92 -2.54 2.37 -2.01
N CYS A 93 -2.37 1.09 -2.34
CA CYS A 93 -1.56 0.16 -1.54
C CYS A 93 -0.12 0.66 -1.42
N ASN A 94 0.47 1.08 -2.53
CA ASN A 94 1.85 1.59 -2.55
C ASN A 94 1.98 2.86 -1.71
N MET A 95 1.02 3.77 -1.81
CA MET A 95 1.02 5.00 -1.01
C MET A 95 0.96 4.68 0.48
N MET A 96 0.05 3.81 0.92
CA MET A 96 -0.08 3.47 2.32
C MET A 96 1.10 2.69 2.86
N LEU A 97 1.72 1.83 2.04
CA LEU A 97 2.96 1.17 2.41
C LEU A 97 4.07 2.19 2.65
N SER A 98 4.16 3.20 1.80
CA SER A 98 5.14 4.30 1.95
C SER A 98 4.92 5.09 3.24
N VAL A 99 3.66 5.39 3.56
CA VAL A 99 3.30 6.07 4.82
C VAL A 99 3.70 5.23 6.02
N PHE A 100 3.42 3.92 5.98
CA PHE A 100 3.80 3.01 7.06
C PHE A 100 5.32 3.00 7.27
N MET A 101 6.10 2.85 6.20
CA MET A 101 7.55 2.77 6.31
C MET A 101 8.15 4.06 6.87
N GLU A 102 7.67 5.21 6.43
CA GLU A 102 8.10 6.50 6.96
C GLU A 102 7.74 6.63 8.45
N SER A 103 6.54 6.22 8.85
CA SER A 103 6.06 6.32 10.23
C SER A 103 6.77 5.34 11.17
N TYR A 104 7.17 4.18 10.66
CA TYR A 104 7.82 3.13 11.46
C TYR A 104 9.29 3.42 11.68
N ALA A 105 10.02 3.70 10.61
CA ALA A 105 11.47 3.73 10.63
C ALA A 105 12.09 5.01 10.07
N ASN A 106 11.27 5.95 9.62
CA ASN A 106 11.71 7.16 8.94
C ASN A 106 12.60 6.84 7.72
N ILE A 107 12.23 5.78 6.98
CA ILE A 107 13.00 5.26 5.86
C ILE A 107 12.14 5.27 4.61
N SER A 108 12.73 5.68 3.48
CA SER A 108 12.08 5.60 2.18
C SER A 108 11.92 4.13 1.76
N PRO A 109 10.73 3.71 1.28
CA PRO A 109 10.53 2.36 0.75
C PRO A 109 11.50 2.00 -0.37
N ASP A 110 11.86 2.96 -1.23
CA ASP A 110 12.79 2.71 -2.33
C ASP A 110 14.18 2.38 -1.82
N ASP A 111 14.64 3.06 -0.77
CA ASP A 111 15.95 2.79 -0.16
C ASP A 111 16.00 1.40 0.46
N VAL A 112 14.95 1.01 1.19
CA VAL A 112 14.88 -0.32 1.80
C VAL A 112 14.83 -1.41 0.74
N LEU A 113 14.09 -1.18 -0.33
CA LEU A 113 14.01 -2.13 -1.43
C LEU A 113 15.39 -2.35 -2.07
N ARG A 114 16.13 -1.27 -2.30
CA ARG A 114 17.49 -1.34 -2.85
C ARG A 114 18.43 -2.12 -1.93
N GLU A 115 18.38 -1.82 -0.63
CA GLU A 115 19.17 -2.55 0.36
C GLU A 115 18.87 -4.05 0.35
N LYS A 116 17.58 -4.40 0.28
CA LYS A 116 17.16 -5.79 0.28
C LYS A 116 17.60 -6.53 -0.98
N MET A 117 17.49 -5.87 -2.14
CA MET A 117 17.97 -6.43 -3.40
C MET A 117 19.48 -6.64 -3.38
N ALA A 118 20.21 -5.65 -2.90
CA ALA A 118 21.67 -5.75 -2.76
C ALA A 118 22.08 -6.89 -1.86
N LEU A 119 21.41 -7.03 -0.71
CA LEU A 119 21.66 -8.12 0.23
C LEU A 119 21.48 -9.50 -0.43
N LYS A 120 20.40 -9.67 -1.20
CA LYS A 120 20.13 -10.93 -1.91
C LYS A 120 21.14 -11.22 -3.00
N LEU A 121 21.71 -10.19 -3.61
CA LEU A 121 22.72 -10.33 -4.66
C LEU A 121 24.15 -10.40 -4.12
N GLY A 122 24.34 -10.18 -2.83
CA GLY A 122 25.66 -10.22 -2.22
C GLY A 122 26.52 -9.00 -2.50
N CYS A 123 25.92 -7.85 -2.79
CA CYS A 123 26.62 -6.59 -3.02
C CYS A 123 26.16 -5.51 -2.04
N LYS A 124 26.84 -4.36 -2.04
CA LYS A 124 26.42 -3.21 -1.26
C LYS A 124 25.33 -2.43 -1.99
N ALA A 125 24.47 -1.75 -1.23
CA ALA A 125 23.36 -0.97 -1.81
C ALA A 125 23.88 0.08 -2.81
N GLU A 126 25.00 0.74 -2.51
CA GLU A 126 25.63 1.74 -3.38
C GLU A 126 26.16 1.15 -4.70
N GLU A 127 26.40 -0.15 -4.73
CA GLU A 127 26.93 -0.87 -5.89
C GLU A 127 25.84 -1.51 -6.73
N LEU A 128 24.59 -1.41 -6.29
CA LEU A 128 23.48 -2.15 -6.91
C LEU A 128 23.33 -1.86 -8.41
N ASP A 129 23.31 -0.59 -8.79
CA ASP A 129 23.12 -0.21 -10.19
C ASP A 129 24.24 -0.74 -11.07
N THR A 130 25.47 -0.63 -10.61
CA THR A 130 26.64 -1.17 -11.33
C THR A 130 26.56 -2.68 -11.42
N PHE A 131 26.20 -3.33 -10.31
CA PHE A 131 26.08 -4.80 -10.26
C PHE A 131 25.02 -5.31 -11.24
N LEU A 132 23.92 -4.57 -11.37
CA LEU A 132 22.83 -4.91 -12.29
C LEU A 132 23.07 -4.44 -13.72
N GLY A 133 24.10 -3.63 -13.97
CA GLY A 133 24.39 -3.09 -15.30
C GLY A 133 23.43 -2.00 -15.76
N ILE A 134 22.83 -1.28 -14.82
CA ILE A 134 21.83 -0.21 -15.09
C ILE A 134 22.33 1.15 -14.57
N SER A 135 23.50 1.50 -14.89
CA SER A 135 24.07 2.76 -14.40
C SER A 135 23.30 4.00 -14.88
#